data_29f3cc5240447dfef6b67552dbd1a236
#
_entry.id   29f3cc5240447dfef6b67552dbd1a236
#
_cell.length_a   1.000
_cell.length_b   1.000
_cell.length_c   1.000
_cell.angle_alpha   90.00
_cell.angle_beta   90.00
_cell.angle_gamma   90.00
#
_symmetry.space_group_name_H-M   'P 1'
#
loop_
_entity.id
_entity.type
_entity.pdbx_description
1 polymer ?
#
loop_
_entity_poly.entity_id
_entity_poly.type
_entity_poly.pdbx_seq_one_letter_code
_entity_poly.pdbx_strand_id
1 'polypeptide(L)'
;MSSTLILMIVFVIVVALGATAWYLFRGRSLRRRFGPEYDRLVGDSGRAEAERELRDRMRRHAELDLHQLTTEQRERYIGRWRALQIHFVDEPGEAVREADALTSGLIAEIGYPTDDREEQLAQLSVDHAKPLS
;
A
#
# COMPACT_ATOMS: atom_id res chain seq x y z
N MET A 1 -15.49 51.88 -2.06
CA MET A 1 -15.35 50.51 -2.57
C MET A 1 -16.70 49.83 -2.37
N SER A 2 -17.26 49.29 -3.43
CA SER A 2 -18.62 48.71 -3.39
C SER A 2 -18.60 47.45 -2.54
N SER A 3 -19.56 47.25 -1.64
CA SER A 3 -19.71 46.09 -0.75
C SER A 3 -19.62 44.77 -1.51
N THR A 4 -20.05 44.75 -2.77
CA THR A 4 -19.92 43.62 -3.69
C THR A 4 -18.46 43.25 -4.01
N LEU A 5 -17.59 44.24 -4.13
CA LEU A 5 -16.17 44.00 -4.41
C LEU A 5 -15.44 43.39 -3.19
N ILE A 6 -15.79 43.85 -1.99
CA ILE A 6 -15.28 43.30 -0.73
C ILE A 6 -15.74 41.85 -0.57
N LEU A 7 -17.02 41.55 -0.82
CA LEU A 7 -17.59 40.21 -0.77
C LEU A 7 -16.88 39.25 -1.78
N MET A 8 -16.62 39.72 -3.00
CA MET A 8 -15.91 38.94 -4.00
C MET A 8 -14.47 38.61 -3.54
N ILE A 9 -13.75 39.58 -3.00
CA ILE A 9 -12.37 39.36 -2.51
C ILE A 9 -12.36 38.34 -1.35
N VAL A 10 -13.29 38.51 -0.38
CA VAL A 10 -13.40 37.55 0.74
C VAL A 10 -13.73 36.16 0.25
N PHE A 11 -14.65 36.01 -0.71
CA PHE A 11 -14.97 34.71 -1.31
C PHE A 11 -13.75 34.06 -1.97
N VAL A 12 -12.98 34.79 -2.78
CA VAL A 12 -11.78 34.29 -3.43
C VAL A 12 -10.74 33.85 -2.39
N ILE A 13 -10.55 34.63 -1.32
CA ILE A 13 -9.62 34.28 -0.25
C ILE A 13 -10.06 32.98 0.45
N VAL A 14 -11.32 32.83 0.78
CA VAL A 14 -11.87 31.64 1.44
C VAL A 14 -11.69 30.40 0.56
N VAL A 15 -11.99 30.51 -0.74
CA VAL A 15 -11.79 29.42 -1.70
C VAL A 15 -10.31 29.05 -1.83
N ALA A 16 -9.41 30.04 -1.91
CA ALA A 16 -7.98 29.81 -2.00
C ALA A 16 -7.43 29.13 -0.74
N LEU A 17 -7.85 29.60 0.45
CA LEU A 17 -7.46 28.98 1.73
C LEU A 17 -8.01 27.55 1.85
N GLY A 18 -9.24 27.30 1.45
CA GLY A 18 -9.86 25.98 1.44
C GLY A 18 -9.14 25.01 0.50
N ALA A 19 -8.82 25.45 -0.71
CA ALA A 19 -8.06 24.67 -1.69
C ALA A 19 -6.65 24.35 -1.19
N THR A 20 -5.96 25.32 -0.59
CA THR A 20 -4.62 25.13 -0.03
C THR A 20 -4.64 24.17 1.15
N ALA A 21 -5.58 24.32 2.07
CA ALA A 21 -5.75 23.41 3.19
C ALA A 21 -6.02 21.98 2.69
N TRP A 22 -6.97 21.82 1.76
CA TRP A 22 -7.27 20.50 1.17
C TRP A 22 -6.06 19.86 0.49
N TYR A 23 -5.28 20.64 -0.26
CA TYR A 23 -4.04 20.17 -0.89
C TYR A 23 -3.00 19.68 0.14
N LEU A 24 -2.82 20.40 1.24
CA LEU A 24 -1.90 20.04 2.32
C LEU A 24 -2.38 18.80 3.10
N PHE A 25 -3.69 18.71 3.39
CA PHE A 25 -4.24 17.57 4.13
C PHE A 25 -4.22 16.27 3.31
N ARG A 26 -4.41 16.37 2.00
CA ARG A 26 -4.43 15.22 1.09
C ARG A 26 -3.10 14.46 1.08
N GLY A 27 -1.97 15.14 1.06
CA GLY A 27 -0.64 14.52 1.11
C GLY A 27 -0.32 13.88 2.46
N ARG A 28 -0.83 14.45 3.57
CA ARG A 28 -0.63 13.89 4.91
C ARG A 28 -1.27 12.50 5.08
N SER A 29 -2.40 12.25 4.47
CA SER A 29 -3.07 10.95 4.49
C SER A 29 -2.22 9.87 3.81
N LEU A 30 -1.70 10.14 2.63
CA LEU A 30 -0.82 9.22 1.90
C LEU A 30 0.48 8.95 2.67
N ARG A 31 1.12 9.99 3.19
CA ARG A 31 2.34 9.84 4.00
C ARG A 31 2.11 9.01 5.27
N ARG A 32 0.94 9.15 5.92
CA ARG A 32 0.59 8.32 7.08
C ARG A 32 0.38 6.85 6.71
N ARG A 33 -0.17 6.57 5.53
CA ARG A 33 -0.45 5.21 5.07
C ARG A 33 0.81 4.52 4.56
N PHE A 34 1.59 5.18 3.70
CA PHE A 34 2.75 4.59 3.03
C PHE A 34 4.10 4.86 3.72
N GLY A 35 4.14 5.78 4.69
CA GLY A 35 5.35 6.02 5.51
C GLY A 35 6.60 6.31 4.69
N PRO A 36 7.71 5.54 4.92
CA PRO A 36 8.98 5.74 4.22
C PRO A 36 8.90 5.58 2.70
N GLU A 37 7.98 4.76 2.19
CA GLU A 37 7.78 4.58 0.75
C GLU A 37 7.29 5.85 0.08
N TYR A 38 6.39 6.61 0.75
CA TYR A 38 5.98 7.92 0.27
C TYR A 38 7.16 8.87 0.11
N ASP A 39 8.03 8.94 1.13
CA ASP A 39 9.20 9.85 1.11
C ASP A 39 10.19 9.45 0.02
N ARG A 40 10.38 8.15 -0.24
CA ARG A 40 11.21 7.64 -1.34
C ARG A 40 10.65 8.03 -2.70
N LEU A 41 9.38 7.76 -2.96
CA LEU A 41 8.74 8.10 -4.24
C LEU A 41 8.75 9.61 -4.51
N VAL A 42 8.55 10.43 -3.48
CA VAL A 42 8.66 11.90 -3.61
C VAL A 42 10.08 12.32 -3.98
N GLY A 43 11.10 11.65 -3.44
CA GLY A 43 12.50 11.87 -3.81
C GLY A 43 12.83 11.51 -5.26
N ASP A 44 12.26 10.40 -5.75
CA ASP A 44 12.55 9.85 -7.08
C ASP A 44 11.80 10.57 -8.21
N SER A 45 10.53 10.86 -8.03
CA SER A 45 9.64 11.37 -9.11
C SER A 45 8.96 12.70 -8.81
N GLY A 46 9.19 13.26 -7.61
CA GLY A 46 8.53 14.48 -7.15
C GLY A 46 7.14 14.22 -6.56
N ARG A 47 6.67 15.19 -5.76
CA ARG A 47 5.46 15.04 -4.95
C ARG A 47 4.19 14.75 -5.77
N ALA A 48 3.99 15.47 -6.87
CA ALA A 48 2.75 15.35 -7.65
C ALA A 48 2.63 13.95 -8.29
N GLU A 49 3.72 13.43 -8.82
CA GLU A 49 3.78 12.12 -9.47
C GLU A 49 3.68 11.00 -8.42
N ALA A 50 4.43 11.08 -7.32
CA ALA A 50 4.35 10.14 -6.21
C ALA A 50 2.92 10.02 -5.66
N GLU A 51 2.24 11.16 -5.43
CA GLU A 51 0.86 11.15 -4.94
C GLU A 51 -0.14 10.60 -5.97
N ARG A 52 0.12 10.77 -7.29
CA ARG A 52 -0.69 10.18 -8.35
C ARG A 52 -0.52 8.66 -8.34
N GLU A 53 0.71 8.17 -8.38
CA GLU A 53 1.03 6.75 -8.35
C GLU A 53 0.41 6.05 -7.14
N LEU A 54 0.57 6.60 -5.94
CA LEU A 54 0.00 6.00 -4.72
C LEU A 54 -1.53 5.98 -4.73
N ARG A 55 -2.18 7.00 -5.32
CA ARG A 55 -3.64 6.99 -5.48
C ARG A 55 -4.11 5.96 -6.49
N ASP A 56 -3.41 5.82 -7.60
CA ASP A 56 -3.72 4.83 -8.62
C ASP A 56 -3.54 3.42 -8.08
N ARG A 57 -2.49 3.20 -7.29
CA ARG A 57 -2.24 1.95 -6.56
C ARG A 57 -3.37 1.62 -5.58
N MET A 58 -3.81 2.60 -4.79
CA MET A 58 -4.96 2.43 -3.88
C MET A 58 -6.26 2.10 -4.63
N ARG A 59 -6.48 2.70 -5.81
CA ARG A 59 -7.65 2.42 -6.63
C ARG A 59 -7.62 0.99 -7.15
N ARG A 60 -6.49 0.55 -7.75
CA ARG A 60 -6.32 -0.84 -8.21
C ARG A 60 -6.49 -1.83 -7.06
N HIS A 61 -5.94 -1.51 -5.90
CA HIS A 61 -6.12 -2.33 -4.70
C HIS A 61 -7.58 -2.49 -4.28
N ALA A 62 -8.38 -1.43 -4.37
CA ALA A 62 -9.80 -1.47 -4.04
C ALA A 62 -10.63 -2.33 -5.04
N GLU A 63 -10.08 -2.63 -6.22
CA GLU A 63 -10.70 -3.50 -7.23
C GLU A 63 -10.35 -4.98 -7.04
N LEU A 64 -9.38 -5.30 -6.15
CA LEU A 64 -9.01 -6.69 -5.84
C LEU A 64 -10.10 -7.38 -5.02
N ASP A 65 -10.41 -8.62 -5.37
CA ASP A 65 -11.31 -9.48 -4.59
C ASP A 65 -10.52 -10.19 -3.48
N LEU A 66 -10.12 -9.41 -2.47
CA LEU A 66 -9.36 -9.94 -1.33
C LEU A 66 -10.28 -10.61 -0.33
N HIS A 67 -9.94 -11.83 0.06
CA HIS A 67 -10.70 -12.60 1.04
C HIS A 67 -9.81 -13.15 2.16
N GLN A 68 -10.44 -13.40 3.29
CA GLN A 68 -9.73 -13.97 4.44
C GLN A 68 -9.62 -15.49 4.28
N LEU A 69 -8.50 -16.04 4.70
CA LEU A 69 -8.32 -17.47 4.78
C LEU A 69 -9.32 -18.09 5.76
N THR A 70 -9.88 -19.24 5.40
CA THR A 70 -10.61 -20.07 6.34
C THR A 70 -9.69 -20.58 7.45
N THR A 71 -10.28 -21.04 8.57
CA THR A 71 -9.49 -21.61 9.66
C THR A 71 -8.65 -22.79 9.20
N GLU A 72 -9.21 -23.66 8.36
CA GLU A 72 -8.51 -24.82 7.81
C GLU A 72 -7.34 -24.41 6.90
N GLN A 73 -7.54 -23.44 6.01
CA GLN A 73 -6.46 -22.90 5.17
C GLN A 73 -5.34 -22.30 6.01
N ARG A 74 -5.69 -21.51 7.02
CA ARG A 74 -4.72 -20.91 7.94
C ARG A 74 -3.90 -21.97 8.68
N GLU A 75 -4.55 -22.99 9.24
CA GLU A 75 -3.87 -24.08 9.95
C GLU A 75 -2.92 -24.85 9.01
N ARG A 76 -3.33 -25.09 7.77
CA ARG A 76 -2.50 -25.72 6.74
C ARG A 76 -1.23 -24.89 6.46
N TYR A 77 -1.34 -23.58 6.28
CA TYR A 77 -0.18 -22.69 6.08
C TYR A 77 0.74 -22.63 7.29
N ILE A 78 0.19 -22.54 8.50
CA ILE A 78 0.97 -22.57 9.75
C ILE A 78 1.72 -23.89 9.89
N GLY A 79 1.08 -25.02 9.59
CA GLY A 79 1.71 -26.35 9.65
C GLY A 79 2.87 -26.47 8.69
N ARG A 80 2.69 -26.04 7.44
CA ARG A 80 3.76 -26.04 6.41
C ARG A 80 4.91 -25.12 6.80
N TRP A 81 4.61 -23.93 7.32
CA TRP A 81 5.63 -23.01 7.80
C TRP A 81 6.48 -23.59 8.93
N ARG A 82 5.88 -24.29 9.89
CA ARG A 82 6.60 -24.98 10.96
C ARG A 82 7.50 -26.09 10.44
N ALA A 83 7.03 -26.89 9.51
CA ALA A 83 7.84 -27.93 8.87
C ALA A 83 9.06 -27.33 8.14
N LEU A 84 8.86 -26.21 7.43
CA LEU A 84 9.89 -25.46 6.75
C LEU A 84 10.98 -24.94 7.70
N GLN A 85 10.61 -24.45 8.87
CA GLN A 85 11.56 -23.98 9.89
C GLN A 85 12.47 -25.12 10.39
N ILE A 86 11.95 -26.34 10.49
CA ILE A 86 12.74 -27.51 10.84
C ILE A 86 13.66 -27.88 9.68
N HIS A 87 13.15 -27.96 8.47
CA HIS A 87 13.91 -28.29 7.26
C HIS A 87 15.05 -27.30 6.98
N PHE A 88 14.86 -26.02 7.33
CA PHE A 88 15.88 -24.98 7.15
C PHE A 88 17.20 -25.29 7.88
N VAL A 89 17.18 -26.04 8.97
CA VAL A 89 18.38 -26.41 9.74
C VAL A 89 19.26 -27.37 8.95
N ASP A 90 18.65 -28.29 8.23
CA ASP A 90 19.35 -29.34 7.47
C ASP A 90 19.68 -28.91 6.04
N GLU A 91 18.70 -28.27 5.35
CA GLU A 91 18.80 -27.90 3.94
C GLU A 91 18.33 -26.45 3.67
N PRO A 92 19.13 -25.42 4.10
CA PRO A 92 18.68 -24.03 4.06
C PRO A 92 18.36 -23.51 2.66
N GLY A 93 19.09 -23.95 1.63
CA GLY A 93 18.86 -23.53 0.25
C GLY A 93 17.55 -24.05 -0.33
N GLU A 94 17.12 -25.24 0.02
CA GLU A 94 15.85 -25.82 -0.41
C GLU A 94 14.69 -25.21 0.38
N ALA A 95 14.84 -25.09 1.69
CA ALA A 95 13.85 -24.47 2.56
C ALA A 95 13.51 -23.04 2.16
N VAL A 96 14.48 -22.24 1.67
CA VAL A 96 14.22 -20.89 1.14
C VAL A 96 13.35 -20.93 -0.12
N ARG A 97 13.60 -21.85 -1.05
CA ARG A 97 12.77 -22.00 -2.25
C ARG A 97 11.35 -22.44 -1.90
N GLU A 98 11.21 -23.36 -0.96
CA GLU A 98 9.89 -23.79 -0.48
C GLU A 98 9.15 -22.68 0.26
N ALA A 99 9.86 -21.83 1.04
CA ALA A 99 9.30 -20.65 1.70
C ALA A 99 8.77 -19.63 0.69
N ASP A 100 9.51 -19.38 -0.38
CA ASP A 100 9.06 -18.49 -1.46
C ASP A 100 7.79 -19.03 -2.15
N ALA A 101 7.78 -20.33 -2.46
CA ALA A 101 6.59 -20.98 -3.05
C ALA A 101 5.38 -20.97 -2.10
N LEU A 102 5.60 -21.21 -0.79
CA LEU A 102 4.55 -21.16 0.22
C LEU A 102 3.96 -19.76 0.36
N THR A 103 4.82 -18.74 0.38
CA THR A 103 4.41 -17.33 0.48
C THR A 103 3.65 -16.89 -0.77
N SER A 104 4.17 -17.23 -1.95
CA SER A 104 3.50 -16.92 -3.22
C SER A 104 2.12 -17.57 -3.32
N GLY A 105 1.99 -18.83 -2.89
CA GLY A 105 0.71 -19.53 -2.82
C GLY A 105 -0.27 -18.89 -1.85
N LEU A 106 0.20 -18.45 -0.68
CA LEU A 106 -0.61 -17.74 0.31
C LEU A 106 -1.16 -16.41 -0.24
N ILE A 107 -0.31 -15.62 -0.89
CA ILE A 107 -0.67 -14.32 -1.46
C ILE A 107 -1.70 -14.50 -2.57
N ALA A 108 -1.52 -15.52 -3.44
CA ALA A 108 -2.48 -15.89 -4.48
C ALA A 108 -3.83 -16.30 -3.90
N GLU A 109 -3.82 -17.14 -2.84
CA GLU A 109 -5.04 -17.65 -2.21
C GLU A 109 -5.84 -16.54 -1.51
N ILE A 110 -5.21 -15.46 -1.09
CA ILE A 110 -5.87 -14.26 -0.53
C ILE A 110 -6.47 -13.39 -1.64
N GLY A 111 -6.03 -13.49 -2.89
CA GLY A 111 -6.55 -12.75 -4.04
C GLY A 111 -5.64 -11.65 -4.59
N TYR A 112 -4.36 -11.60 -4.18
CA TYR A 112 -3.41 -10.67 -4.78
C TYR A 112 -2.94 -11.16 -6.16
N PRO A 113 -2.59 -10.24 -7.08
CA PRO A 113 -2.07 -10.60 -8.40
C PRO A 113 -0.75 -11.38 -8.27
N THR A 114 -0.56 -12.36 -9.14
CA THR A 114 0.63 -13.24 -9.15
C THR A 114 1.42 -13.18 -10.45
N ASP A 115 0.86 -12.56 -11.47
CA ASP A 115 1.45 -12.54 -12.81
C ASP A 115 2.62 -11.53 -12.92
N ASP A 116 2.61 -10.50 -12.09
CA ASP A 116 3.63 -9.46 -12.03
C ASP A 116 4.06 -9.23 -10.57
N ARG A 117 5.34 -9.55 -10.28
CA ARG A 117 5.91 -9.38 -8.93
C ARG A 117 5.98 -7.91 -8.49
N GLU A 118 6.21 -6.99 -9.41
CA GLU A 118 6.25 -5.55 -9.10
C GLU A 118 4.86 -5.05 -8.70
N GLU A 119 3.84 -5.39 -9.48
CA GLU A 119 2.45 -5.08 -9.15
C GLU A 119 2.01 -5.78 -7.85
N GLN A 120 2.38 -7.03 -7.63
CA GLN A 120 2.10 -7.74 -6.38
C GLN A 120 2.67 -7.00 -5.16
N LEU A 121 3.94 -6.58 -5.20
CA LEU A 121 4.57 -5.82 -4.13
C LEU A 121 3.92 -4.43 -3.95
N ALA A 122 3.57 -3.79 -5.07
CA ALA A 122 2.87 -2.52 -5.06
C ALA A 122 1.50 -2.64 -4.35
N GLN A 123 0.75 -3.69 -4.63
CA GLN A 123 -0.56 -3.92 -3.99
C GLN A 123 -0.42 -4.31 -2.51
N LEU A 124 0.55 -5.15 -2.15
CA LEU A 124 0.85 -5.49 -0.77
C LEU A 124 1.25 -4.27 0.06
N SER A 125 1.93 -3.29 -0.53
CA SER A 125 2.35 -2.07 0.16
C SER A 125 1.17 -1.18 0.59
N VAL A 126 0.00 -1.33 -0.03
CA VAL A 126 -1.20 -0.56 0.34
C VAL A 126 -1.66 -0.90 1.77
N ASP A 127 -1.63 -2.17 2.15
CA ASP A 127 -2.07 -2.63 3.47
C ASP A 127 -0.90 -2.82 4.46
N HIS A 128 0.30 -3.10 3.95
CA HIS A 128 1.46 -3.47 4.75
C HIS A 128 2.66 -2.51 4.59
N ALA A 129 2.41 -1.23 4.30
CA ALA A 129 3.46 -0.21 4.12
C ALA A 129 4.27 0.08 5.39
N LYS A 130 3.75 -0.26 6.56
CA LYS A 130 4.48 -0.11 7.82
C LYS A 130 5.24 -1.42 8.10
N PRO A 131 6.57 -1.39 8.21
CA PRO A 131 7.30 -2.53 8.71
C PRO A 131 6.77 -2.89 10.10
N LEU A 132 6.53 -4.16 10.34
CA LEU A 132 6.24 -4.67 11.67
C LEU A 132 7.45 -4.38 12.55
N SER A 133 7.37 -3.35 13.36
CA SER A 133 8.37 -2.97 14.36
C SER A 133 8.20 -3.82 15.61
#